data_d010efcd0074acb488180a65e8725533
#
_entry.id   d010efcd0074acb488180a65e8725533
#
_cell.length_a   1.000
_cell.length_b   1.000
_cell.length_c   1.000
_cell.angle_alpha   90.00
_cell.angle_beta   90.00
_cell.angle_gamma   90.00
#
_symmetry.space_group_name_H-M   'P 1'
#
loop_
_entity.id
_entity.type
_entity.pdbx_description
1 polymer ?
#
loop_
_entity_poly.entity_id
_entity_poly.type
_entity_poly.pdbx_seq_one_letter_code
_entity_poly.pdbx_strand_id
1 'polypeptide(L)'
;FPLPIETEEFREQRFGWLEKYHLTPSCYDAFLENRIFDNRTLCLGEQINMMKRDIRLASLLGFHNLRTLVSTPMEVIEGSLAYAQQMDVRIGLEVHAPFSLNSGWADGYMEMIHRTGTKYFGFIPDMGIFCRNIPDVVRDKARRMGASEACIRIVDDSYAERLAKGFTKIKYDLNLGKANMEYRMANGMKEMMDAIEQANGNDADRWYANASFTYSWSDPQDIIDNIDYIFHTHAKFYNMHDDYTETAVAIPEVIEAFKKAGYKGFLSSEYEGGEHLRDIGVNSIEQVRRHQEALRAAMEK
;
A
#
# COMPACT_ATOMS: atom_id res chain seq x y z
N PHE A 1 -5.46 0.15 22.10
CA PHE A 1 -4.33 -0.23 22.96
C PHE A 1 -4.64 0.19 24.40
N PRO A 2 -4.51 -0.69 25.40
CA PRO A 2 -4.79 -0.37 26.79
C PRO A 2 -3.66 0.42 27.46
N LEU A 3 -2.64 0.85 26.72
CA LEU A 3 -1.52 1.58 27.27
C LEU A 3 -1.71 3.08 27.08
N PRO A 4 -1.46 3.87 28.11
CA PRO A 4 -1.44 5.33 28.01
C PRO A 4 -0.17 5.78 27.26
N ILE A 5 -0.16 5.59 25.92
CA ILE A 5 0.96 5.95 25.02
C ILE A 5 1.41 7.42 25.17
N GLU A 6 0.57 8.23 25.77
CA GLU A 6 0.83 9.66 26.02
C GLU A 6 1.57 9.91 27.33
N THR A 7 1.79 8.90 28.18
CA THR A 7 2.49 9.06 29.46
C THR A 7 3.99 9.26 29.27
N GLU A 8 4.58 10.05 30.15
CA GLU A 8 6.03 10.24 30.19
C GLU A 8 6.77 8.91 30.37
N GLU A 9 6.28 8.05 31.27
CA GLU A 9 6.84 6.72 31.53
C GLU A 9 6.91 5.86 30.26
N PHE A 10 5.82 5.83 29.45
CA PHE A 10 5.84 5.09 28.19
C PHE A 10 6.84 5.67 27.19
N ARG A 11 6.90 7.00 27.10
CA ARG A 11 7.84 7.69 26.21
C ARG A 11 9.28 7.40 26.58
N GLU A 12 9.64 7.53 27.86
CA GLU A 12 10.98 7.21 28.38
C GLU A 12 11.36 5.76 28.07
N GLN A 13 10.46 4.80 28.34
CA GLN A 13 10.67 3.40 28.03
C GLN A 13 10.89 3.17 26.54
N ARG A 14 10.04 3.76 25.69
CA ARG A 14 10.14 3.63 24.25
C ARG A 14 11.45 4.21 23.70
N PHE A 15 11.82 5.44 24.11
CA PHE A 15 13.07 6.06 23.67
C PHE A 15 14.28 5.28 24.17
N GLY A 16 14.25 4.75 25.39
CA GLY A 16 15.27 3.84 25.89
C GLY A 16 15.44 2.57 25.04
N TRP A 17 14.34 2.02 24.50
CA TRP A 17 14.44 0.89 23.56
C TRP A 17 15.02 1.31 22.20
N LEU A 18 14.62 2.45 21.67
CA LEU A 18 15.16 2.95 20.41
C LEU A 18 16.69 3.14 20.51
N GLU A 19 17.16 3.76 21.59
CA GLU A 19 18.57 3.95 21.84
C GLU A 19 19.30 2.60 22.04
N LYS A 20 18.78 1.74 22.92
CA LYS A 20 19.38 0.43 23.22
C LYS A 20 19.56 -0.46 22.00
N TYR A 21 18.59 -0.43 21.08
CA TYR A 21 18.57 -1.29 19.89
C TYR A 21 18.97 -0.56 18.61
N HIS A 22 19.41 0.69 18.71
CA HIS A 22 19.79 1.54 17.57
C HIS A 22 18.69 1.63 16.49
N LEU A 23 17.44 1.81 16.93
CA LEU A 23 16.27 1.91 16.04
C LEU A 23 15.91 3.37 15.79
N THR A 24 15.50 3.66 14.57
CA THR A 24 14.97 4.98 14.17
C THR A 24 13.49 4.83 13.80
N PRO A 25 12.59 5.66 14.37
CA PRO A 25 11.18 5.68 13.96
C PRO A 25 11.08 6.13 12.50
N SER A 26 10.52 5.29 11.62
CA SER A 26 10.42 5.58 10.19
C SER A 26 9.10 6.25 9.82
N CYS A 27 7.99 5.61 10.14
CA CYS A 27 6.63 6.07 9.85
C CYS A 27 5.65 5.62 10.94
N TYR A 28 4.69 6.47 11.27
CA TYR A 28 3.55 6.16 12.14
C TYR A 28 2.35 5.80 11.26
N ASP A 29 1.85 4.58 11.39
CA ASP A 29 0.69 4.13 10.62
C ASP A 29 -0.61 4.50 11.33
N ALA A 30 -1.39 5.37 10.70
CA ALA A 30 -2.68 5.83 11.17
C ALA A 30 -3.83 5.29 10.30
N PHE A 31 -4.94 4.98 10.95
CA PHE A 31 -6.19 4.60 10.31
C PHE A 31 -7.28 5.58 10.72
N LEU A 32 -7.84 6.28 9.74
CA LEU A 32 -8.99 7.13 9.98
C LEU A 32 -10.25 6.28 10.09
N GLU A 33 -10.57 5.82 11.31
CA GLU A 33 -11.83 5.09 11.55
C GLU A 33 -12.97 6.09 11.74
N ASN A 34 -13.83 6.20 10.74
CA ASN A 34 -14.93 7.14 10.73
C ASN A 34 -16.29 6.56 11.15
N ARG A 35 -16.34 5.24 11.46
CA ARG A 35 -17.54 4.48 11.85
C ARG A 35 -17.46 3.94 13.27
N ILE A 36 -16.97 4.76 14.20
CA ILE A 36 -16.87 4.37 15.62
C ILE A 36 -18.23 4.42 16.35
N PHE A 37 -19.26 4.96 15.73
CA PHE A 37 -20.64 4.97 16.25
C PHE A 37 -21.55 4.08 15.39
N ASP A 38 -22.46 3.35 16.05
CA ASP A 38 -23.38 2.43 15.37
C ASP A 38 -24.40 3.15 14.48
N ASN A 39 -24.74 4.39 14.80
CA ASN A 39 -25.85 5.14 14.17
C ASN A 39 -25.42 6.29 13.27
N ARG A 40 -24.13 6.59 13.18
CA ARG A 40 -23.58 7.64 12.30
C ARG A 40 -22.10 7.47 12.00
N THR A 41 -21.64 8.11 10.96
CA THR A 41 -20.22 8.35 10.70
C THR A 41 -19.75 9.62 11.42
N LEU A 42 -18.44 9.76 11.58
CA LEU A 42 -17.84 11.01 12.06
C LEU A 42 -18.06 12.14 11.06
N CYS A 43 -18.42 13.33 11.54
CA CYS A 43 -18.44 14.50 10.68
C CYS A 43 -17.00 14.96 10.33
N LEU A 44 -16.85 15.84 9.34
CA LEU A 44 -15.55 16.31 8.87
C LEU A 44 -14.68 16.87 10.01
N GLY A 45 -15.24 17.68 10.89
CA GLY A 45 -14.50 18.25 12.01
C GLY A 45 -14.00 17.21 13.01
N GLU A 46 -14.77 16.14 13.26
CA GLU A 46 -14.38 15.01 14.11
C GLU A 46 -13.25 14.21 13.45
N GLN A 47 -13.32 13.99 12.14
CA GLN A 47 -12.27 13.29 11.37
C GLN A 47 -10.97 14.08 11.36
N ILE A 48 -11.02 15.41 11.18
CA ILE A 48 -9.85 16.30 11.28
C ILE A 48 -9.25 16.25 12.69
N ASN A 49 -10.08 16.24 13.74
CA ASN A 49 -9.58 16.13 15.12
C ASN A 49 -8.92 14.78 15.39
N MET A 50 -9.44 13.69 14.79
CA MET A 50 -8.80 12.37 14.86
C MET A 50 -7.43 12.38 14.18
N MET A 51 -7.33 12.93 12.97
CA MET A 51 -6.04 13.09 12.27
C MET A 51 -5.04 13.94 13.09
N LYS A 52 -5.48 15.05 13.67
CA LYS A 52 -4.63 15.87 14.54
C LYS A 52 -4.16 15.12 15.78
N ARG A 53 -5.01 14.28 16.38
CA ARG A 53 -4.60 13.39 17.48
C ARG A 53 -3.46 12.47 17.05
N ASP A 54 -3.58 11.85 15.88
CA ASP A 54 -2.59 10.90 15.38
C ASP A 54 -1.29 11.62 14.98
N ILE A 55 -1.37 12.82 14.41
CA ILE A 55 -0.21 13.69 14.17
C ILE A 55 0.51 14.01 15.48
N ARG A 56 -0.23 14.38 16.55
CA ARG A 56 0.34 14.64 17.86
C ARG A 56 1.02 13.41 18.46
N LEU A 57 0.40 12.23 18.34
CA LEU A 57 0.98 10.98 18.81
C LEU A 57 2.25 10.62 18.03
N ALA A 58 2.24 10.77 16.70
CA ALA A 58 3.43 10.57 15.88
C ALA A 58 4.59 11.44 16.34
N SER A 59 4.35 12.76 16.53
CA SER A 59 5.35 13.69 17.03
C SER A 59 5.87 13.30 18.43
N LEU A 60 4.97 13.00 19.38
CA LEU A 60 5.33 12.57 20.73
C LEU A 60 6.18 11.31 20.76
N LEU A 61 5.99 10.42 19.80
CA LEU A 61 6.72 9.16 19.67
C LEU A 61 7.96 9.25 18.78
N GLY A 62 8.31 10.46 18.30
CA GLY A 62 9.51 10.72 17.52
C GLY A 62 9.41 10.34 16.05
N PHE A 63 8.21 10.25 15.48
CA PHE A 63 8.01 10.05 14.06
C PHE A 63 7.89 11.40 13.34
N HIS A 64 8.48 11.51 12.16
CA HIS A 64 8.36 12.66 11.26
C HIS A 64 7.45 12.38 10.05
N ASN A 65 7.01 11.14 9.88
CA ASN A 65 6.05 10.76 8.86
C ASN A 65 4.88 10.02 9.50
N LEU A 66 3.68 10.33 9.02
CA LEU A 66 2.45 9.63 9.35
C LEU A 66 1.83 9.11 8.06
N ARG A 67 1.59 7.80 7.98
CA ARG A 67 0.87 7.19 6.87
C ARG A 67 -0.62 7.22 7.13
N THR A 68 -1.40 7.56 6.11
CA THR A 68 -2.85 7.38 6.06
C THR A 68 -3.28 6.67 4.78
N LEU A 69 -4.48 6.08 4.78
CA LEU A 69 -4.98 5.27 3.67
C LEU A 69 -5.69 6.11 2.60
N VAL A 70 -5.81 5.54 1.39
CA VAL A 70 -6.58 6.10 0.27
C VAL A 70 -8.05 6.42 0.61
N SER A 71 -8.60 5.80 1.66
CA SER A 71 -9.94 6.08 2.17
C SER A 71 -10.05 7.37 2.99
N THR A 72 -8.93 8.03 3.29
CA THR A 72 -8.94 9.31 4.01
C THR A 72 -9.37 10.43 3.07
N PRO A 73 -10.47 11.16 3.39
CA PRO A 73 -10.93 12.25 2.54
C PRO A 73 -9.88 13.36 2.42
N MET A 74 -9.75 13.94 1.24
CA MET A 74 -8.80 15.03 0.96
C MET A 74 -9.03 16.23 1.89
N GLU A 75 -10.28 16.54 2.22
CA GLU A 75 -10.64 17.64 3.10
C GLU A 75 -10.14 17.41 4.54
N VAL A 76 -10.03 16.16 4.98
CA VAL A 76 -9.44 15.82 6.30
C VAL A 76 -7.95 16.08 6.28
N ILE A 77 -7.27 15.67 5.21
CA ILE A 77 -5.84 15.92 5.02
C ILE A 77 -5.60 17.44 5.00
N GLU A 78 -6.27 18.16 4.12
CA GLU A 78 -6.11 19.63 3.97
C GLU A 78 -6.40 20.37 5.28
N GLY A 79 -7.48 20.02 5.98
CA GLY A 79 -7.83 20.62 7.28
C GLY A 79 -6.83 20.33 8.41
N SER A 80 -5.89 19.38 8.18
CA SER A 80 -4.87 18.98 9.15
C SER A 80 -3.48 19.56 8.85
N LEU A 81 -3.24 20.13 7.65
CA LEU A 81 -1.91 20.56 7.19
C LEU A 81 -1.22 21.56 8.10
N ALA A 82 -1.94 22.58 8.56
CA ALA A 82 -1.37 23.59 9.46
C ALA A 82 -0.90 22.97 10.79
N TYR A 83 -1.65 21.98 11.30
CA TYR A 83 -1.26 21.27 12.50
C TYR A 83 -0.09 20.30 12.26
N ALA A 84 -0.07 19.63 11.13
CA ALA A 84 1.05 18.81 10.69
C ALA A 84 2.36 19.60 10.63
N GLN A 85 2.31 20.82 10.06
CA GLN A 85 3.43 21.73 10.03
C GLN A 85 3.85 22.16 11.44
N GLN A 86 2.91 22.50 12.32
CA GLN A 86 3.20 22.90 13.70
C GLN A 86 3.91 21.78 14.47
N MET A 87 3.55 20.53 14.23
CA MET A 87 4.07 19.35 14.93
C MET A 87 5.29 18.73 14.24
N ASP A 88 5.73 19.26 13.10
CA ASP A 88 6.80 18.73 12.25
C ASP A 88 6.59 17.24 11.87
N VAL A 89 5.34 16.90 11.47
CA VAL A 89 4.95 15.56 11.02
C VAL A 89 4.32 15.65 9.64
N ARG A 90 4.93 15.01 8.65
CA ARG A 90 4.42 14.97 7.28
C ARG A 90 3.35 13.89 7.15
N ILE A 91 2.23 14.22 6.51
CA ILE A 91 1.16 13.28 6.19
C ILE A 91 1.49 12.64 4.84
N GLY A 92 1.67 11.34 4.81
CA GLY A 92 1.86 10.54 3.60
C GLY A 92 0.62 9.72 3.29
N LEU A 93 0.04 9.92 2.10
CA LEU A 93 -1.05 9.10 1.61
C LEU A 93 -0.48 7.84 0.96
N GLU A 94 -0.83 6.68 1.48
CA GLU A 94 -0.40 5.42 0.91
C GLU A 94 -1.00 5.22 -0.49
N VAL A 95 -0.15 4.94 -1.46
CA VAL A 95 -0.56 4.62 -2.84
C VAL A 95 -0.54 3.11 -2.99
N HIS A 96 -1.68 2.50 -2.69
CA HIS A 96 -1.90 1.06 -2.74
C HIS A 96 -2.67 0.67 -4.03
N ALA A 97 -2.37 -0.49 -4.61
CA ALA A 97 -3.10 -0.98 -5.78
C ALA A 97 -4.64 -1.04 -5.52
N PRO A 98 -5.47 -0.65 -6.46
CA PRO A 98 -5.20 -0.30 -7.87
C PRO A 98 -4.85 1.18 -8.14
N PHE A 99 -4.59 1.99 -7.11
CA PHE A 99 -4.17 3.37 -7.26
C PHE A 99 -2.72 3.46 -7.76
N SER A 100 -2.34 4.60 -8.32
CA SER A 100 -0.96 4.83 -8.80
C SER A 100 -0.61 6.31 -8.75
N LEU A 101 0.68 6.63 -8.69
CA LEU A 101 1.18 8.02 -8.63
C LEU A 101 0.80 8.83 -9.87
N ASN A 102 0.86 8.22 -11.07
CA ASN A 102 0.48 8.85 -12.33
C ASN A 102 -0.93 8.42 -12.74
N SER A 103 -1.94 8.94 -12.07
CA SER A 103 -3.34 8.65 -12.36
C SER A 103 -4.22 9.84 -12.02
N GLY A 104 -5.40 9.95 -12.65
CA GLY A 104 -6.35 11.01 -12.33
C GLY A 104 -6.80 11.01 -10.85
N TRP A 105 -6.58 9.93 -10.12
CA TRP A 105 -6.76 9.91 -8.66
C TRP A 105 -5.70 10.74 -7.94
N ALA A 106 -4.44 10.64 -8.36
CA ALA A 106 -3.34 11.41 -7.75
C ALA A 106 -3.38 12.89 -8.13
N ASP A 107 -3.90 13.23 -9.33
CA ASP A 107 -3.95 14.60 -9.85
C ASP A 107 -4.62 15.57 -8.88
N GLY A 108 -5.73 15.18 -8.24
CA GLY A 108 -6.43 16.01 -7.26
C GLY A 108 -5.59 16.33 -6.03
N TYR A 109 -4.79 15.38 -5.55
CA TYR A 109 -3.86 15.60 -4.43
C TYR A 109 -2.67 16.46 -4.84
N MET A 110 -2.16 16.29 -6.06
CA MET A 110 -1.11 17.15 -6.61
C MET A 110 -1.59 18.60 -6.76
N GLU A 111 -2.82 18.79 -7.24
CA GLU A 111 -3.45 20.11 -7.31
C GLU A 111 -3.58 20.76 -5.91
N MET A 112 -3.97 19.99 -4.89
CA MET A 112 -4.00 20.46 -3.50
C MET A 112 -2.61 20.87 -3.01
N ILE A 113 -1.56 20.09 -3.27
CA ILE A 113 -0.17 20.42 -2.92
C ILE A 113 0.22 21.77 -3.56
N HIS A 114 -0.01 21.93 -4.85
CA HIS A 114 0.36 23.16 -5.59
C HIS A 114 -0.41 24.36 -5.10
N ARG A 115 -1.72 24.22 -4.85
CA ARG A 115 -2.59 25.29 -4.37
C ARG A 115 -2.25 25.75 -2.95
N THR A 116 -1.91 24.83 -2.07
CA THR A 116 -1.58 25.14 -0.65
C THR A 116 -0.12 25.49 -0.45
N GLY A 117 0.77 25.10 -1.37
CA GLY A 117 2.22 25.21 -1.24
C GLY A 117 2.79 24.39 -0.07
N THR A 118 2.06 23.38 0.41
CA THR A 118 2.46 22.59 1.58
C THR A 118 3.67 21.70 1.27
N LYS A 119 4.52 21.55 2.31
CA LYS A 119 5.59 20.52 2.33
C LYS A 119 5.29 19.39 3.32
N TYR A 120 4.08 19.40 3.89
CA TYR A 120 3.65 18.45 4.93
C TYR A 120 2.60 17.46 4.43
N PHE A 121 2.41 17.37 3.12
CA PHE A 121 1.65 16.30 2.48
C PHE A 121 2.39 15.77 1.26
N GLY A 122 2.34 14.45 1.09
CA GLY A 122 2.91 13.70 -0.03
C GLY A 122 2.42 12.27 -0.05
N PHE A 123 3.19 11.40 -0.68
CA PHE A 123 2.80 10.02 -0.93
C PHE A 123 3.74 9.03 -0.26
N ILE A 124 3.19 7.84 -0.01
CA ILE A 124 3.91 6.64 0.42
C ILE A 124 3.56 5.54 -0.58
N PRO A 125 4.38 5.33 -1.62
CA PRO A 125 4.17 4.22 -2.54
C PRO A 125 4.27 2.89 -1.79
N ASP A 126 3.26 2.05 -2.00
CA ASP A 126 3.28 0.65 -1.66
C ASP A 126 3.79 -0.15 -2.87
N MET A 127 4.86 -0.94 -2.70
CA MET A 127 5.46 -1.66 -3.83
C MET A 127 4.53 -2.70 -4.47
N GLY A 128 3.40 -3.03 -3.86
CA GLY A 128 2.33 -3.83 -4.47
C GLY A 128 1.71 -3.20 -5.72
N ILE A 129 1.93 -1.88 -5.97
CA ILE A 129 1.55 -1.25 -7.25
C ILE A 129 2.46 -1.62 -8.43
N PHE A 130 3.58 -2.30 -8.16
CA PHE A 130 4.57 -2.72 -9.15
C PHE A 130 4.59 -4.24 -9.35
N CYS A 131 3.41 -4.88 -9.34
CA CYS A 131 3.29 -6.32 -9.57
C CYS A 131 3.30 -6.64 -11.06
N ARG A 132 4.28 -7.43 -11.51
CA ARG A 132 4.32 -7.99 -12.87
C ARG A 132 3.44 -9.24 -13.02
N ASN A 133 3.17 -9.90 -11.90
CA ASN A 133 2.36 -11.11 -11.86
C ASN A 133 1.41 -11.08 -10.67
N ILE A 134 0.37 -11.89 -10.71
CA ILE A 134 -0.38 -12.26 -9.51
C ILE A 134 0.58 -13.06 -8.60
N PRO A 135 0.68 -12.75 -7.28
CA PRO A 135 1.56 -13.49 -6.39
C PRO A 135 1.30 -15.00 -6.40
N ASP A 136 2.34 -15.80 -6.39
CA ASP A 136 2.25 -17.27 -6.42
C ASP A 136 1.48 -17.82 -5.23
N VAL A 137 1.64 -17.26 -4.04
CA VAL A 137 0.89 -17.66 -2.83
C VAL A 137 -0.62 -17.52 -2.99
N VAL A 138 -1.08 -16.54 -3.80
CA VAL A 138 -2.51 -16.34 -4.11
C VAL A 138 -3.01 -17.43 -5.04
N ARG A 139 -2.24 -17.72 -6.09
CA ARG A 139 -2.52 -18.81 -7.04
C ARG A 139 -2.55 -20.15 -6.33
N ASP A 140 -1.57 -20.42 -5.47
CA ASP A 140 -1.49 -21.67 -4.73
C ASP A 140 -2.62 -21.80 -3.70
N LYS A 141 -3.05 -20.69 -3.08
CA LYS A 141 -4.26 -20.68 -2.25
C LYS A 141 -5.50 -21.02 -3.07
N ALA A 142 -5.66 -20.48 -4.28
CA ALA A 142 -6.77 -20.82 -5.17
C ALA A 142 -6.79 -22.32 -5.46
N ARG A 143 -5.62 -22.93 -5.76
CA ARG A 143 -5.48 -24.40 -5.95
C ARG A 143 -5.93 -25.17 -4.71
N ARG A 144 -5.47 -24.78 -3.53
CA ARG A 144 -5.87 -25.42 -2.27
C ARG A 144 -7.37 -25.28 -1.98
N MET A 145 -8.00 -24.20 -2.43
CA MET A 145 -9.44 -23.98 -2.34
C MET A 145 -10.23 -24.80 -3.39
N GLY A 146 -9.55 -25.43 -4.35
CA GLY A 146 -10.18 -26.25 -5.39
C GLY A 146 -10.41 -25.53 -6.72
N ALA A 147 -9.66 -24.47 -7.00
CA ALA A 147 -9.69 -23.82 -8.30
C ALA A 147 -9.13 -24.76 -9.40
N SER A 148 -9.75 -24.71 -10.58
CA SER A 148 -9.34 -25.53 -11.73
C SER A 148 -8.15 -24.89 -12.45
N GLU A 149 -7.22 -25.71 -12.96
CA GLU A 149 -6.09 -25.20 -13.74
C GLU A 149 -6.53 -24.47 -15.03
N ALA A 150 -7.72 -24.80 -15.55
CA ALA A 150 -8.28 -24.09 -16.70
C ALA A 150 -8.66 -22.66 -16.34
N CYS A 151 -9.35 -22.46 -15.23
CA CYS A 151 -9.74 -21.13 -14.76
C CYS A 151 -8.54 -20.33 -14.23
N ILE A 152 -7.57 -20.98 -13.58
CA ILE A 152 -6.31 -20.33 -13.18
C ILE A 152 -5.62 -19.74 -14.43
N ARG A 153 -5.51 -20.49 -15.52
CA ARG A 153 -4.93 -19.97 -16.78
C ARG A 153 -5.74 -18.80 -17.35
N ILE A 154 -7.07 -18.85 -17.33
CA ILE A 154 -7.92 -17.72 -17.79
C ILE A 154 -7.58 -16.45 -17.03
N VAL A 155 -7.42 -16.54 -15.71
CA VAL A 155 -7.10 -15.40 -14.86
C VAL A 155 -5.67 -14.88 -15.09
N ASP A 156 -4.70 -15.78 -15.17
CA ASP A 156 -3.29 -15.43 -15.43
C ASP A 156 -3.11 -14.80 -16.82
N ASP A 157 -3.75 -15.33 -17.86
CA ASP A 157 -3.74 -14.80 -19.22
C ASP A 157 -4.40 -13.40 -19.26
N SER A 158 -5.52 -13.24 -18.56
CA SER A 158 -6.18 -11.92 -18.43
C SER A 158 -5.28 -10.91 -17.74
N TYR A 159 -4.52 -11.31 -16.71
CA TYR A 159 -3.55 -10.44 -16.06
C TYR A 159 -2.41 -10.05 -17.02
N ALA A 160 -1.85 -11.02 -17.72
CA ALA A 160 -0.80 -10.78 -18.72
C ALA A 160 -1.25 -9.85 -19.84
N GLU A 161 -2.50 -9.96 -20.30
CA GLU A 161 -3.07 -9.02 -21.27
C GLU A 161 -3.19 -7.60 -20.73
N ARG A 162 -3.66 -7.43 -19.49
CA ARG A 162 -3.71 -6.12 -18.83
C ARG A 162 -2.33 -5.50 -18.68
N LEU A 163 -1.34 -6.32 -18.32
CA LEU A 163 0.05 -5.89 -18.25
C LEU A 163 0.58 -5.41 -19.60
N ALA A 164 0.33 -6.17 -20.67
CA ALA A 164 0.78 -5.86 -22.03
C ALA A 164 0.09 -4.63 -22.64
N LYS A 165 -1.20 -4.45 -22.38
CA LYS A 165 -2.00 -3.30 -22.88
C LYS A 165 -1.81 -2.03 -22.04
N GLY A 166 -1.28 -2.17 -20.83
CA GLY A 166 -1.31 -1.16 -19.78
C GLY A 166 -2.64 -1.19 -19.00
N PHE A 167 -2.54 -1.09 -17.68
CA PHE A 167 -3.73 -1.02 -16.82
C PHE A 167 -4.46 0.31 -17.04
N THR A 168 -5.79 0.26 -17.21
CA THR A 168 -6.62 1.46 -17.13
C THR A 168 -6.52 2.03 -15.72
N LYS A 169 -6.11 3.27 -15.60
CA LYS A 169 -5.87 3.92 -14.31
C LYS A 169 -7.19 4.29 -13.62
N ILE A 170 -7.22 4.17 -12.30
CA ILE A 170 -8.35 4.62 -11.49
C ILE A 170 -8.44 6.15 -11.51
N LYS A 171 -9.68 6.69 -11.51
CA LYS A 171 -9.94 8.12 -11.41
C LYS A 171 -10.34 8.49 -9.98
N TYR A 172 -10.10 9.74 -9.62
CA TYR A 172 -10.57 10.24 -8.34
C TYR A 172 -12.10 10.23 -8.28
N ASP A 173 -12.65 9.59 -7.26
CA ASP A 173 -14.07 9.61 -6.90
C ASP A 173 -14.17 9.47 -5.37
N LEU A 174 -14.98 10.31 -4.74
CA LEU A 174 -15.25 10.22 -3.30
C LEU A 174 -15.87 8.87 -2.91
N ASN A 175 -16.58 8.23 -3.84
CA ASN A 175 -17.07 6.87 -3.68
C ASN A 175 -16.04 5.86 -4.20
N LEU A 176 -15.13 5.46 -3.32
CA LEU A 176 -14.07 4.50 -3.65
C LEU A 176 -14.61 3.15 -4.15
N GLY A 177 -15.76 2.71 -3.67
CA GLY A 177 -16.41 1.46 -4.14
C GLY A 177 -16.80 1.56 -5.61
N LYS A 178 -17.36 2.71 -6.03
CA LYS A 178 -17.71 3.00 -7.42
C LYS A 178 -16.43 3.08 -8.27
N ALA A 179 -15.44 3.86 -7.85
CA ALA A 179 -14.16 4.01 -8.57
C ALA A 179 -13.47 2.66 -8.79
N ASN A 180 -13.45 1.79 -7.77
CA ASN A 180 -12.87 0.45 -7.85
C ASN A 180 -13.67 -0.45 -8.82
N MET A 181 -15.01 -0.39 -8.80
CA MET A 181 -15.82 -1.17 -9.73
C MET A 181 -15.61 -0.69 -11.18
N GLU A 182 -15.57 0.60 -11.44
CA GLU A 182 -15.26 1.16 -12.76
C GLU A 182 -13.88 0.73 -13.24
N TYR A 183 -12.87 0.76 -12.36
CA TYR A 183 -11.52 0.24 -12.65
C TYR A 183 -11.56 -1.23 -13.06
N ARG A 184 -12.23 -2.10 -12.29
CA ARG A 184 -12.34 -3.54 -12.59
C ARG A 184 -13.00 -3.80 -13.93
N MET A 185 -14.11 -3.10 -14.21
CA MET A 185 -14.84 -3.23 -15.49
C MET A 185 -14.01 -2.75 -16.67
N ALA A 186 -13.29 -1.63 -16.53
CA ALA A 186 -12.41 -1.11 -17.57
C ALA A 186 -11.18 -1.99 -17.83
N ASN A 187 -10.83 -2.84 -16.86
CA ASN A 187 -9.73 -3.81 -16.94
C ASN A 187 -10.20 -5.24 -17.23
N GLY A 188 -11.38 -5.43 -17.83
CA GLY A 188 -11.83 -6.72 -18.38
C GLY A 188 -12.45 -7.68 -17.37
N MET A 189 -12.96 -7.19 -16.22
CA MET A 189 -13.58 -8.06 -15.22
C MET A 189 -14.74 -8.86 -15.79
N LYS A 190 -15.59 -8.23 -16.62
CA LYS A 190 -16.76 -8.91 -17.18
C LYS A 190 -16.35 -10.06 -18.09
N GLU A 191 -15.47 -9.80 -19.04
CA GLU A 191 -14.98 -10.77 -20.03
C GLU A 191 -14.32 -11.98 -19.34
N MET A 192 -13.50 -11.72 -18.32
CA MET A 192 -12.86 -12.77 -17.54
C MET A 192 -13.88 -13.60 -16.75
N MET A 193 -14.87 -12.99 -16.11
CA MET A 193 -15.92 -13.70 -15.37
C MET A 193 -16.80 -14.52 -16.30
N ASP A 194 -17.16 -14.01 -17.49
CA ASP A 194 -17.91 -14.74 -18.50
C ASP A 194 -17.12 -15.97 -19.00
N ALA A 195 -15.78 -15.87 -19.17
CA ALA A 195 -14.92 -16.97 -19.56
C ALA A 195 -14.83 -18.06 -18.47
N ILE A 196 -14.77 -17.66 -17.20
CA ILE A 196 -14.79 -18.59 -16.05
C ILE A 196 -16.13 -19.34 -15.99
N GLU A 197 -17.24 -18.65 -16.21
CA GLU A 197 -18.57 -19.26 -16.21
C GLU A 197 -18.70 -20.27 -17.36
N GLN A 198 -18.24 -19.95 -18.57
CA GLN A 198 -18.20 -20.87 -19.72
C GLN A 198 -17.32 -22.10 -19.45
N ALA A 199 -16.28 -21.96 -18.63
CA ALA A 199 -15.43 -23.06 -18.19
C ALA A 199 -16.03 -23.85 -17.00
N ASN A 200 -17.28 -23.61 -16.59
CA ASN A 200 -17.94 -24.17 -15.42
C ASN A 200 -17.16 -23.90 -14.10
N GLY A 201 -16.62 -22.71 -13.95
CA GLY A 201 -15.84 -22.31 -12.79
C GLY A 201 -16.63 -22.34 -11.49
N ASN A 202 -15.95 -22.72 -10.41
CA ASN A 202 -16.49 -22.83 -9.07
C ASN A 202 -16.20 -21.55 -8.22
N ASP A 203 -16.50 -21.58 -6.93
CA ASP A 203 -16.29 -20.42 -6.05
C ASP A 203 -14.81 -20.09 -5.84
N ALA A 204 -13.91 -21.08 -5.86
CA ALA A 204 -12.47 -20.84 -5.76
C ALA A 204 -11.92 -20.16 -7.03
N ASP A 205 -12.44 -20.53 -8.21
CA ASP A 205 -12.09 -19.87 -9.47
C ASP A 205 -12.52 -18.41 -9.47
N ARG A 206 -13.77 -18.13 -9.03
CA ARG A 206 -14.31 -16.76 -8.88
C ARG A 206 -13.55 -15.95 -7.85
N TRP A 207 -13.14 -16.58 -6.75
CA TRP A 207 -12.30 -15.93 -5.74
C TRP A 207 -10.95 -15.49 -6.34
N TYR A 208 -10.26 -16.38 -7.07
CA TYR A 208 -8.98 -16.05 -7.70
C TYR A 208 -9.11 -14.94 -8.74
N ALA A 209 -10.16 -14.99 -9.56
CA ALA A 209 -10.48 -13.93 -10.51
C ALA A 209 -10.65 -12.57 -9.81
N ASN A 210 -11.43 -12.51 -8.74
CA ASN A 210 -11.62 -11.28 -7.98
C ASN A 210 -10.31 -10.80 -7.34
N ALA A 211 -9.51 -11.69 -6.78
CA ALA A 211 -8.21 -11.38 -6.18
C ALA A 211 -7.24 -10.77 -7.20
N SER A 212 -7.29 -11.18 -8.48
CA SER A 212 -6.40 -10.66 -9.53
C SER A 212 -6.51 -9.14 -9.75
N PHE A 213 -7.61 -8.50 -9.33
CA PHE A 213 -7.81 -7.06 -9.44
C PHE A 213 -7.26 -6.24 -8.27
N THR A 214 -6.70 -6.90 -7.25
CA THR A 214 -5.99 -6.22 -6.16
C THR A 214 -4.52 -6.03 -6.49
N TYR A 215 -4.05 -6.55 -7.61
CA TYR A 215 -2.69 -6.39 -8.13
C TYR A 215 -2.71 -5.54 -9.38
N SER A 216 -1.69 -4.69 -9.54
CA SER A 216 -1.57 -3.79 -10.69
C SER A 216 -0.10 -3.54 -11.03
N TRP A 217 0.12 -2.99 -12.22
CA TRP A 217 1.42 -2.55 -12.66
C TRP A 217 1.45 -1.04 -12.88
N SER A 218 2.38 -0.39 -12.25
CA SER A 218 2.80 0.99 -12.53
C SER A 218 4.25 0.99 -13.01
N ASP A 219 4.61 1.97 -13.84
CA ASP A 219 6.00 2.12 -14.25
C ASP A 219 6.84 2.62 -13.07
N PRO A 220 7.96 1.99 -12.71
CA PRO A 220 8.88 2.54 -11.71
C PRO A 220 9.38 3.96 -12.01
N GLN A 221 9.29 4.43 -13.27
CA GLN A 221 9.56 5.82 -13.63
C GLN A 221 8.66 6.80 -12.85
N ASP A 222 7.46 6.38 -12.46
CA ASP A 222 6.55 7.18 -11.62
C ASP A 222 7.18 7.58 -10.28
N ILE A 223 8.11 6.78 -9.74
CA ILE A 223 8.89 7.11 -8.53
C ILE A 223 9.83 8.28 -8.81
N ILE A 224 10.56 8.22 -9.92
CA ILE A 224 11.54 9.25 -10.31
C ILE A 224 10.82 10.58 -10.54
N ASP A 225 9.70 10.55 -11.26
CA ASP A 225 8.92 11.73 -11.62
C ASP A 225 8.26 12.41 -10.40
N ASN A 226 8.03 11.66 -9.32
CA ASN A 226 7.31 12.16 -8.13
C ASN A 226 8.19 12.17 -6.86
N ILE A 227 9.50 12.02 -6.95
CA ILE A 227 10.38 11.81 -5.79
C ILE A 227 10.28 12.91 -4.73
N ASP A 228 10.06 14.15 -5.13
CA ASP A 228 9.94 15.30 -4.22
C ASP A 228 8.72 15.21 -3.29
N TYR A 229 7.75 14.37 -3.66
CA TYR A 229 6.51 14.14 -2.91
C TYR A 229 6.49 12.79 -2.21
N ILE A 230 7.54 11.97 -2.31
CA ILE A 230 7.61 10.64 -1.67
C ILE A 230 8.33 10.78 -0.32
N PHE A 231 7.60 10.53 0.76
CA PHE A 231 8.12 10.70 2.12
C PHE A 231 8.58 9.40 2.77
N HIS A 232 7.98 8.30 2.39
CA HIS A 232 8.26 6.96 2.89
C HIS A 232 7.88 5.94 1.82
N THR A 233 8.16 4.66 2.03
CA THR A 233 7.71 3.58 1.14
C THR A 233 7.41 2.32 1.92
N HIS A 234 6.31 1.67 1.58
CA HIS A 234 6.03 0.31 1.99
C HIS A 234 6.64 -0.64 0.97
N ALA A 235 7.76 -1.26 1.32
CA ALA A 235 8.39 -2.27 0.50
C ALA A 235 7.61 -3.59 0.65
N LYS A 236 6.42 -3.61 0.02
CA LYS A 236 5.50 -4.74 0.03
C LYS A 236 6.06 -5.92 -0.72
N PHE A 237 5.80 -7.13 -0.21
CA PHE A 237 6.11 -8.39 -0.86
C PHE A 237 5.16 -9.48 -0.39
N TYR A 238 5.07 -10.56 -1.19
CA TYR A 238 4.11 -11.63 -0.93
C TYR A 238 4.78 -12.96 -0.60
N ASN A 239 5.91 -13.28 -1.24
CA ASN A 239 6.63 -14.52 -0.96
C ASN A 239 8.11 -14.41 -1.35
N MET A 240 8.97 -14.52 -0.36
CA MET A 240 10.41 -14.64 -0.59
C MET A 240 10.80 -16.11 -0.63
N HIS A 241 11.18 -16.59 -1.80
CA HIS A 241 11.68 -17.94 -1.99
C HIS A 241 13.02 -18.17 -1.29
N ASP A 242 13.47 -19.44 -1.23
CA ASP A 242 14.73 -19.81 -0.58
C ASP A 242 15.97 -19.22 -1.29
N ASP A 243 15.83 -18.87 -2.57
CA ASP A 243 16.84 -18.19 -3.38
C ASP A 243 16.76 -16.66 -3.32
N TYR A 244 15.95 -16.12 -2.40
CA TYR A 244 15.73 -14.68 -2.21
C TYR A 244 15.03 -13.96 -3.37
N THR A 245 14.34 -14.70 -4.23
CA THR A 245 13.50 -14.12 -5.29
C THR A 245 12.07 -13.86 -4.80
N GLU A 246 11.45 -12.86 -5.38
CA GLU A 246 10.02 -12.53 -5.27
C GLU A 246 9.45 -12.50 -6.70
N THR A 247 8.31 -13.17 -6.94
CA THR A 247 7.83 -13.43 -8.30
C THR A 247 6.80 -12.43 -8.81
N ALA A 248 6.18 -11.67 -7.93
CA ALA A 248 5.13 -10.71 -8.29
C ALA A 248 5.67 -9.29 -8.38
N VAL A 249 6.27 -8.79 -7.30
CA VAL A 249 6.77 -7.41 -7.22
C VAL A 249 8.12 -7.27 -7.94
N ALA A 250 8.24 -6.26 -8.79
CA ALA A 250 9.47 -5.97 -9.53
C ALA A 250 10.52 -5.27 -8.64
N ILE A 251 10.98 -5.93 -7.56
CA ILE A 251 11.89 -5.36 -6.56
C ILE A 251 13.14 -4.74 -7.20
N PRO A 252 13.87 -5.41 -8.11
CA PRO A 252 15.09 -4.83 -8.67
C PRO A 252 14.85 -3.52 -9.42
N GLU A 253 13.82 -3.45 -10.25
CA GLU A 253 13.48 -2.27 -11.06
C GLU A 253 13.01 -1.11 -10.18
N VAL A 254 12.23 -1.40 -9.14
CA VAL A 254 11.73 -0.40 -8.18
C VAL A 254 12.89 0.17 -7.36
N ILE A 255 13.80 -0.67 -6.87
CA ILE A 255 14.98 -0.21 -6.12
C ILE A 255 15.90 0.63 -7.02
N GLU A 256 16.09 0.23 -8.27
CA GLU A 256 16.87 1.03 -9.23
C GLU A 256 16.24 2.41 -9.48
N ALA A 257 14.90 2.51 -9.54
CA ALA A 257 14.22 3.79 -9.66
C ALA A 257 14.44 4.68 -8.43
N PHE A 258 14.32 4.13 -7.21
CA PHE A 258 14.63 4.86 -5.97
C PHE A 258 16.08 5.34 -5.92
N LYS A 259 17.03 4.52 -6.38
CA LYS A 259 18.47 4.91 -6.46
C LYS A 259 18.67 6.05 -7.43
N LYS A 260 18.12 5.95 -8.66
CA LYS A 260 18.18 7.01 -9.69
C LYS A 260 17.58 8.32 -9.22
N ALA A 261 16.46 8.23 -8.49
CA ALA A 261 15.79 9.38 -7.90
C ALA A 261 16.54 9.99 -6.70
N GLY A 262 17.61 9.33 -6.21
CA GLY A 262 18.36 9.80 -5.04
C GLY A 262 17.60 9.70 -3.72
N TYR A 263 16.63 8.78 -3.61
CA TYR A 263 15.85 8.56 -2.40
C TYR A 263 16.74 8.27 -1.18
N LYS A 264 16.43 8.91 -0.05
CA LYS A 264 17.19 8.80 1.22
C LYS A 264 16.34 8.32 2.40
N GLY A 265 15.07 7.98 2.14
CA GLY A 265 14.16 7.48 3.16
C GLY A 265 14.32 5.99 3.45
N PHE A 266 13.36 5.44 4.17
CA PHE A 266 13.33 4.03 4.54
C PHE A 266 12.51 3.20 3.54
N LEU A 267 12.95 1.96 3.33
CA LEU A 267 12.20 0.91 2.65
C LEU A 267 11.66 -0.04 3.73
N SER A 268 10.45 0.19 4.19
CA SER A 268 9.85 -0.62 5.26
C SER A 268 9.23 -1.89 4.70
N SER A 269 9.78 -3.05 5.05
CA SER A 269 9.23 -4.33 4.61
C SER A 269 7.80 -4.53 5.10
N GLU A 270 6.90 -4.82 4.18
CA GLU A 270 5.50 -5.11 4.46
C GLU A 270 5.14 -6.49 3.88
N TYR A 271 4.97 -7.47 4.76
CA TYR A 271 4.68 -8.85 4.37
C TYR A 271 3.17 -9.12 4.32
N GLU A 272 2.61 -9.26 3.15
CA GLU A 272 1.19 -9.57 2.96
C GLU A 272 0.89 -11.03 2.56
N GLY A 273 1.88 -11.78 2.10
CA GLY A 273 1.68 -13.18 1.69
C GLY A 273 1.14 -14.10 2.78
N GLY A 274 1.38 -13.75 4.05
CA GLY A 274 0.95 -14.54 5.20
C GLY A 274 -0.56 -14.76 5.29
N GLU A 275 -1.38 -13.84 4.79
CA GLU A 275 -2.84 -14.00 4.78
C GLU A 275 -3.31 -15.13 3.84
N HIS A 276 -2.50 -15.44 2.82
CA HIS A 276 -2.76 -16.51 1.87
C HIS A 276 -2.22 -17.88 2.31
N LEU A 277 -1.45 -17.90 3.41
CA LEU A 277 -0.78 -19.09 3.95
C LEU A 277 -1.27 -19.48 5.35
N ARG A 278 -2.35 -18.87 5.84
CA ARG A 278 -2.89 -19.12 7.20
C ARG A 278 -3.29 -20.57 7.42
N ASP A 279 -3.73 -21.25 6.37
CA ASP A 279 -4.18 -22.65 6.38
C ASP A 279 -3.02 -23.66 6.48
N ILE A 280 -1.82 -23.29 6.04
CA ILE A 280 -0.63 -24.16 6.04
C ILE A 280 0.50 -23.64 6.93
N GLY A 281 0.39 -22.40 7.41
CA GLY A 281 1.39 -21.74 8.23
C GLY A 281 2.57 -21.20 7.44
N VAL A 282 3.19 -20.16 7.97
CA VAL A 282 4.39 -19.52 7.42
C VAL A 282 5.23 -18.89 8.52
N ASN A 283 6.55 -18.91 8.35
CA ASN A 283 7.45 -18.15 9.21
C ASN A 283 7.62 -16.70 8.70
N SER A 284 6.75 -15.80 9.17
CA SER A 284 6.75 -14.40 8.74
C SER A 284 8.07 -13.67 9.06
N ILE A 285 8.75 -14.03 10.15
CA ILE A 285 10.04 -13.44 10.52
C ILE A 285 11.10 -13.80 9.48
N GLU A 286 11.13 -15.06 9.05
CA GLU A 286 12.05 -15.51 8.00
C GLU A 286 11.74 -14.86 6.65
N GLN A 287 10.47 -14.67 6.31
CA GLN A 287 10.05 -13.95 5.11
C GLN A 287 10.58 -12.50 5.11
N VAL A 288 10.39 -11.78 6.22
CA VAL A 288 10.90 -10.42 6.37
C VAL A 288 12.43 -10.38 6.32
N ARG A 289 13.12 -11.33 6.96
CA ARG A 289 14.59 -11.43 6.94
C ARG A 289 15.11 -11.58 5.51
N ARG A 290 14.56 -12.51 4.74
CA ARG A 290 14.93 -12.73 3.32
C ARG A 290 14.68 -11.48 2.48
N HIS A 291 13.53 -10.84 2.67
CA HIS A 291 13.19 -9.62 1.95
C HIS A 291 14.18 -8.49 2.25
N GLN A 292 14.54 -8.29 3.52
CA GLN A 292 15.54 -7.29 3.92
C GLN A 292 16.92 -7.55 3.28
N GLU A 293 17.33 -8.82 3.17
CA GLU A 293 18.58 -9.18 2.49
C GLU A 293 18.51 -8.94 0.98
N ALA A 294 17.37 -9.26 0.34
CA ALA A 294 17.15 -8.98 -1.08
C ALA A 294 17.18 -7.47 -1.38
N LEU A 295 16.54 -6.65 -0.52
CA LEU A 295 16.58 -5.19 -0.66
C LEU A 295 18.03 -4.65 -0.54
N ARG A 296 18.80 -5.10 0.46
CA ARG A 296 20.20 -4.69 0.63
C ARG A 296 21.04 -5.07 -0.59
N ALA A 297 20.91 -6.31 -1.06
CA ALA A 297 21.62 -6.77 -2.25
C ALA A 297 21.27 -5.97 -3.53
N ALA A 298 20.00 -5.51 -3.65
CA ALA A 298 19.57 -4.65 -4.76
C ALA A 298 20.11 -3.21 -4.62
N MET A 299 20.24 -2.71 -3.39
CA MET A 299 20.81 -1.38 -3.11
C MET A 299 22.31 -1.30 -3.38
N GLU A 300 23.05 -2.40 -3.21
CA GLU A 300 24.53 -2.45 -3.39
C GLU A 300 24.96 -2.57 -4.86
N LYS A 301 24.12 -3.07 -5.74
CA LYS A 301 24.35 -3.16 -7.19
C LYS A 301 24.22 -1.80 -7.87
#